data_af8abd308e0d6121a252fa1c3f0b67ac
#
_entry.id   af8abd308e0d6121a252fa1c3f0b67ac
#
_cell.length_a   1.000
_cell.length_b   1.000
_cell.length_c   1.000
_cell.angle_alpha   90.00
_cell.angle_beta   90.00
_cell.angle_gamma   90.00
#
_symmetry.space_group_name_H-M   'P 1'
#
loop_
_entity.id
_entity.type
_entity.pdbx_description
1 polymer ?
#
loop_
_entity_poly.entity_id
_entity_poly.type
_entity_poly.pdbx_seq_one_letter_code
_entity_poly.pdbx_strand_id
1 'polypeptide(L)'
;SLPIALAYTAAAVLDGKVYLTGGCERPGEQDCTNRVFMLDTRRTEQGWLEQAPLPGRGRFLHQMAATDGALYVLGGIGLREQDGQQVRELLKEAWSYTPEHGWTRLPDMPYAIAAAPTPAPVSGNGVIYLLGGDDGSGKKYTPQTNPGFNNQSLCLDTADMTWHDAGPIAAPRAVLPCCAWQDHFAAVNGELKPGRRSPEVWSISLP
;
A
#
# COMPACT_ATOMS: atom_id res chain seq x y z
N SER A 1 14.66 -17.29 0.26
CA SER A 1 13.33 -17.19 0.88
C SER A 1 13.31 -16.05 1.88
N LEU A 2 12.12 -15.49 2.15
CA LEU A 2 11.92 -14.54 3.25
C LEU A 2 12.26 -15.21 4.59
N PRO A 3 12.80 -14.46 5.57
CA PRO A 3 13.10 -14.99 6.90
C PRO A 3 11.86 -15.45 7.68
N ILE A 4 10.72 -14.88 7.38
CA ILE A 4 9.42 -15.21 7.99
C ILE A 4 8.34 -15.34 6.90
N ALA A 5 7.29 -16.09 7.18
CA ALA A 5 6.12 -16.14 6.31
C ALA A 5 5.32 -14.83 6.46
N LEU A 6 4.95 -14.20 5.35
CA LEU A 6 4.17 -12.95 5.36
C LEU A 6 3.10 -12.98 4.28
N ALA A 7 1.91 -12.50 4.64
CA ALA A 7 0.82 -12.22 3.72
C ALA A 7 0.42 -10.74 3.82
N TYR A 8 -0.18 -10.20 2.74
CA TYR A 8 -0.69 -8.82 2.66
C TYR A 8 0.37 -7.74 2.89
N THR A 9 1.62 -8.05 2.55
CA THR A 9 2.73 -7.10 2.55
C THR A 9 2.62 -6.14 1.37
N ALA A 10 3.34 -5.02 1.45
CA ALA A 10 3.62 -4.18 0.29
C ALA A 10 5.12 -4.22 -0.03
N ALA A 11 5.46 -4.02 -1.29
CA ALA A 11 6.84 -3.97 -1.74
C ALA A 11 7.04 -2.85 -2.77
N ALA A 12 8.25 -2.28 -2.81
CA ALA A 12 8.68 -1.35 -3.84
C ALA A 12 10.18 -1.53 -4.11
N VAL A 13 10.64 -1.05 -5.26
CA VAL A 13 12.04 -1.12 -5.66
C VAL A 13 12.66 0.25 -5.60
N LEU A 14 13.75 0.40 -4.86
CA LEU A 14 14.57 1.60 -4.78
C LEU A 14 16.02 1.24 -5.05
N ASP A 15 16.63 1.86 -6.06
CA ASP A 15 18.05 1.70 -6.43
C ASP A 15 18.51 0.24 -6.60
N GLY A 16 17.66 -0.58 -7.23
CA GLY A 16 17.93 -2.01 -7.47
C GLY A 16 17.81 -2.88 -6.22
N LYS A 17 17.21 -2.37 -5.16
CA LYS A 17 16.87 -3.11 -3.94
C LYS A 17 15.36 -3.23 -3.80
N VAL A 18 14.88 -4.43 -3.54
CA VAL A 18 13.48 -4.70 -3.22
C VAL A 18 13.29 -4.50 -1.73
N TYR A 19 12.42 -3.57 -1.36
CA TYR A 19 11.99 -3.38 0.02
C TYR A 19 10.58 -3.95 0.20
N LEU A 20 10.36 -4.61 1.33
CA LEU A 20 9.10 -5.22 1.71
C LEU A 20 8.77 -4.78 3.14
N THR A 21 7.54 -4.35 3.38
CA THR A 21 7.12 -3.86 4.70
C THR A 21 5.83 -4.49 5.15
N GLY A 22 5.66 -4.59 6.46
CA GLY A 22 4.42 -4.98 7.11
C GLY A 22 3.92 -6.38 6.73
N GLY A 23 2.62 -6.55 6.78
CA GLY A 23 1.96 -7.82 6.53
C GLY A 23 1.61 -8.58 7.81
N CYS A 24 1.02 -9.75 7.66
CA CYS A 24 0.61 -10.66 8.73
C CYS A 24 1.38 -11.96 8.62
N GLU A 25 1.85 -12.49 9.74
CA GLU A 25 2.57 -13.77 9.78
C GLU A 25 1.60 -14.97 9.72
N ARG A 26 0.34 -14.75 10.07
CA ARG A 26 -0.69 -15.80 10.10
C ARG A 26 -1.93 -15.40 9.31
N PRO A 27 -2.60 -16.36 8.67
CA PRO A 27 -3.94 -16.15 8.14
C PRO A 27 -4.90 -15.75 9.27
N GLY A 28 -5.86 -14.87 8.96
CA GLY A 28 -6.83 -14.40 9.94
C GLY A 28 -6.47 -13.07 10.58
N GLU A 29 -5.28 -12.53 10.31
CA GLU A 29 -4.92 -11.15 10.65
C GLU A 29 -5.04 -10.84 12.15
N GLN A 30 -4.56 -11.76 12.97
CA GLN A 30 -4.52 -11.58 14.43
C GLN A 30 -3.27 -10.84 14.90
N ASP A 31 -2.27 -10.74 14.04
CA ASP A 31 -1.04 -10.01 14.25
C ASP A 31 -0.60 -9.35 12.94
N CYS A 32 -0.19 -8.12 12.99
CA CYS A 32 0.46 -7.45 11.87
C CYS A 32 1.80 -6.87 12.32
N THR A 33 2.78 -6.97 11.43
CA THR A 33 4.14 -6.55 11.73
C THR A 33 4.46 -5.16 11.17
N ASN A 34 5.43 -4.48 11.76
CA ASN A 34 6.06 -3.28 11.22
C ASN A 34 7.48 -3.55 10.69
N ARG A 35 7.87 -4.83 10.57
CA ARG A 35 9.19 -5.22 10.09
C ARG A 35 9.38 -4.82 8.64
N VAL A 36 10.63 -4.57 8.30
CA VAL A 36 11.07 -4.15 6.97
C VAL A 36 12.20 -5.07 6.54
N PHE A 37 12.08 -5.62 5.34
CA PHE A 37 13.09 -6.46 4.73
C PHE A 37 13.57 -5.85 3.42
N MET A 38 14.85 -6.00 3.12
CA MET A 38 15.47 -5.54 1.89
C MET A 38 16.23 -6.70 1.22
N LEU A 39 16.08 -6.83 -0.09
CA LEU A 39 16.87 -7.71 -0.94
C LEU A 39 17.62 -6.88 -1.97
N ASP A 40 18.94 -6.92 -1.95
CA ASP A 40 19.76 -6.34 -3.02
C ASP A 40 19.73 -7.28 -4.24
N THR A 41 19.12 -6.81 -5.35
CA THR A 41 18.98 -7.62 -6.57
C THR A 41 20.31 -7.88 -7.28
N ARG A 42 21.36 -7.13 -6.95
CA ARG A 42 22.73 -7.31 -7.47
C ARG A 42 23.56 -8.28 -6.61
N ARG A 43 23.07 -8.63 -5.40
CA ARG A 43 23.75 -9.50 -4.43
C ARG A 43 22.74 -10.44 -3.76
N THR A 44 21.99 -11.17 -4.57
CA THR A 44 20.90 -12.05 -4.11
C THR A 44 21.38 -13.20 -3.23
N GLU A 45 22.67 -13.55 -3.27
CA GLU A 45 23.32 -14.55 -2.41
C GLU A 45 23.32 -14.14 -0.93
N GLN A 46 23.25 -12.84 -0.63
CA GLN A 46 23.13 -12.34 0.75
C GLN A 46 21.76 -12.56 1.35
N GLY A 47 20.76 -12.87 0.50
CA GLY A 47 19.37 -13.04 0.93
C GLY A 47 18.71 -11.75 1.40
N TRP A 48 17.60 -11.89 2.10
CA TRP A 48 16.86 -10.77 2.69
C TRP A 48 17.52 -10.29 3.97
N LEU A 49 17.74 -8.99 4.06
CA LEU A 49 18.30 -8.32 5.23
C LEU A 49 17.20 -7.53 5.94
N GLU A 50 17.06 -7.73 7.24
CA GLU A 50 16.14 -6.92 8.03
C GLU A 50 16.68 -5.51 8.21
N GLN A 51 15.80 -4.52 8.05
CA GLN A 51 16.10 -3.11 8.16
C GLN A 51 15.45 -2.52 9.42
N ALA A 52 15.74 -1.24 9.72
CA ALA A 52 15.03 -0.51 10.76
C ALA A 52 13.52 -0.60 10.55
N PRO A 53 12.75 -1.03 11.54
CA PRO A 53 11.32 -1.21 11.40
C PRO A 53 10.60 0.10 11.08
N LEU A 54 9.47 0.01 10.39
CA LEU A 54 8.57 1.15 10.21
C LEU A 54 8.15 1.68 11.59
N PRO A 55 8.28 2.96 11.87
CA PRO A 55 7.81 3.51 13.13
C PRO A 55 6.29 3.38 13.27
N GLY A 56 5.81 3.27 14.50
CA GLY A 56 4.40 3.13 14.78
C GLY A 56 3.90 1.69 14.69
N ARG A 57 2.62 1.53 14.36
CA ARG A 57 1.95 0.23 14.40
C ARG A 57 2.28 -0.64 13.20
N GLY A 58 2.30 -1.96 13.43
CA GLY A 58 2.25 -2.95 12.37
C GLY A 58 1.03 -2.73 11.48
N ARG A 59 1.16 -3.05 10.19
CA ARG A 59 0.10 -2.82 9.21
C ARG A 59 0.13 -3.82 8.07
N PHE A 60 -1.00 -3.98 7.40
CA PHE A 60 -1.16 -4.80 6.23
C PHE A 60 -2.07 -4.10 5.21
N LEU A 61 -2.07 -4.55 3.96
CA LEU A 61 -2.84 -3.94 2.87
C LEU A 61 -2.57 -2.42 2.71
N HIS A 62 -1.39 -1.98 3.12
CA HIS A 62 -0.92 -0.61 2.89
C HIS A 62 -0.35 -0.48 1.48
N GLN A 63 -0.18 0.74 1.02
CA GLN A 63 0.46 1.03 -0.25
C GLN A 63 1.91 1.39 -0.04
N MET A 64 2.73 1.02 -1.01
CA MET A 64 4.13 1.36 -1.05
C MET A 64 4.50 1.93 -2.40
N ALA A 65 5.36 2.93 -2.43
CA ALA A 65 5.92 3.53 -3.64
C ALA A 65 7.39 3.83 -3.46
N ALA A 66 8.09 4.05 -4.56
CA ALA A 66 9.47 4.54 -4.57
C ALA A 66 9.61 5.62 -5.64
N THR A 67 10.12 6.78 -5.25
CA THR A 67 10.45 7.89 -6.14
C THR A 67 11.45 8.81 -5.46
N ASP A 68 12.24 9.54 -6.24
CA ASP A 68 13.16 10.58 -5.76
C ASP A 68 14.12 10.12 -4.65
N GLY A 69 14.63 8.88 -4.75
CA GLY A 69 15.56 8.31 -3.78
C GLY A 69 14.92 7.90 -2.45
N ALA A 70 13.60 7.89 -2.35
CA ALA A 70 12.85 7.54 -1.14
C ALA A 70 11.81 6.44 -1.38
N LEU A 71 11.51 5.69 -0.32
CA LEU A 71 10.34 4.82 -0.22
C LEU A 71 9.23 5.56 0.53
N TYR A 72 8.00 5.24 0.18
CA TYR A 72 6.80 5.76 0.82
C TYR A 72 5.93 4.61 1.28
N VAL A 73 5.44 4.67 2.52
CA VAL A 73 4.52 3.70 3.12
C VAL A 73 3.27 4.46 3.56
N LEU A 74 2.13 4.13 2.94
CA LEU A 74 0.94 4.95 2.97
C LEU A 74 -0.26 4.13 3.43
N GLY A 75 -0.96 4.57 4.47
CA GLY A 75 -2.21 4.00 4.93
C GLY A 75 -2.16 2.54 5.37
N GLY A 76 -3.14 1.76 4.91
CA GLY A 76 -3.32 0.35 5.26
C GLY A 76 -4.22 0.12 6.45
N ILE A 77 -4.16 -1.09 7.00
CA ILE A 77 -4.93 -1.53 8.16
C ILE A 77 -3.95 -1.89 9.27
N GLY A 78 -4.13 -1.29 10.44
CA GLY A 78 -3.52 -1.71 11.69
C GLY A 78 -4.49 -2.51 12.54
N LEU A 79 -3.95 -3.13 13.60
CA LEU A 79 -4.74 -3.80 14.61
C LEU A 79 -4.65 -3.01 15.91
N ARG A 80 -5.76 -2.91 16.62
CA ARG A 80 -5.83 -2.41 18.00
C ARG A 80 -6.65 -3.34 18.86
N GLU A 81 -6.30 -3.41 20.11
CA GLU A 81 -7.11 -4.14 21.09
C GLU A 81 -8.30 -3.28 21.51
N GLN A 82 -9.48 -3.88 21.52
CA GLN A 82 -10.70 -3.29 22.03
C GLN A 82 -11.54 -4.39 22.69
N ASP A 83 -11.82 -4.24 23.98
CA ASP A 83 -12.60 -5.19 24.76
C ASP A 83 -12.09 -6.65 24.69
N GLY A 84 -10.75 -6.81 24.72
CA GLY A 84 -10.07 -8.10 24.63
C GLY A 84 -10.05 -8.73 23.22
N GLN A 85 -10.45 -7.98 22.19
CA GLN A 85 -10.43 -8.43 20.81
C GLN A 85 -9.57 -7.56 19.93
N GLN A 86 -8.93 -8.16 18.92
CA GLN A 86 -8.22 -7.42 17.91
C GLN A 86 -9.21 -6.85 16.88
N VAL A 87 -9.24 -5.53 16.75
CA VAL A 87 -10.11 -4.82 15.80
C VAL A 87 -9.25 -4.16 14.72
N ARG A 88 -9.69 -4.25 13.48
CA ARG A 88 -9.08 -3.58 12.35
C ARG A 88 -9.35 -2.09 12.39
N GLU A 89 -8.30 -1.29 12.21
CA GLU A 89 -8.35 0.16 12.11
C GLU A 89 -7.68 0.61 10.81
N LEU A 90 -8.41 1.36 10.01
CA LEU A 90 -7.86 1.99 8.81
C LEU A 90 -6.94 3.15 9.21
N LEU A 91 -5.74 3.16 8.64
CA LEU A 91 -4.69 4.11 8.99
C LEU A 91 -4.64 5.27 7.99
N LYS A 92 -4.45 6.49 8.51
CA LYS A 92 -4.16 7.69 7.71
C LYS A 92 -2.68 8.00 7.67
N GLU A 93 -1.89 7.26 8.39
CA GLU A 93 -0.47 7.51 8.56
C GLU A 93 0.29 7.33 7.25
N ALA A 94 1.18 8.27 6.98
CA ALA A 94 2.11 8.25 5.87
C ALA A 94 3.55 8.42 6.37
N TRP A 95 4.48 7.69 5.76
CA TRP A 95 5.89 7.67 6.11
C TRP A 95 6.74 7.65 4.86
N SER A 96 7.87 8.36 4.88
CA SER A 96 8.95 8.20 3.91
C SER A 96 10.17 7.58 4.56
N TYR A 97 10.99 6.93 3.75
CA TYR A 97 12.26 6.33 4.17
C TYR A 97 13.31 6.61 3.13
N THR A 98 14.46 7.10 3.57
CA THR A 98 15.68 7.11 2.76
C THR A 98 16.76 6.27 3.43
N PRO A 99 17.65 5.59 2.68
CA PRO A 99 18.74 4.83 3.28
C PRO A 99 19.67 5.67 4.16
N GLU A 100 19.79 6.97 3.85
CA GLU A 100 20.69 7.90 4.55
C GLU A 100 20.09 8.45 5.85
N HIS A 101 18.80 8.77 5.87
CA HIS A 101 18.15 9.46 7.00
C HIS A 101 17.14 8.61 7.76
N GLY A 102 16.84 7.40 7.25
CA GLY A 102 15.83 6.52 7.85
C GLY A 102 14.39 7.02 7.65
N TRP A 103 13.52 6.72 8.61
CA TRP A 103 12.10 7.02 8.53
C TRP A 103 11.75 8.45 8.94
N THR A 104 10.88 9.09 8.17
CA THR A 104 10.30 10.41 8.45
C THR A 104 8.78 10.32 8.38
N ARG A 105 8.11 10.90 9.40
CA ARG A 105 6.65 11.01 9.41
C ARG A 105 6.21 12.10 8.45
N LEU A 106 5.23 11.77 7.59
CA LEU A 106 4.61 12.72 6.67
C LEU A 106 3.26 13.21 7.22
N PRO A 107 2.67 14.27 6.64
CA PRO A 107 1.29 14.64 6.94
C PRO A 107 0.33 13.48 6.71
N ASP A 108 -0.66 13.34 7.57
CA ASP A 108 -1.69 12.31 7.45
C ASP A 108 -2.51 12.50 6.17
N MET A 109 -2.92 11.39 5.58
CA MET A 109 -3.88 11.39 4.48
C MET A 109 -5.20 12.05 4.91
N PRO A 110 -5.90 12.77 4.04
CA PRO A 110 -7.22 13.35 4.33
C PRO A 110 -8.23 12.32 4.83
N TYR A 111 -8.21 11.14 4.23
CA TYR A 111 -8.96 9.96 4.68
C TYR A 111 -8.11 8.70 4.54
N ALA A 112 -8.46 7.67 5.29
CA ALA A 112 -7.72 6.42 5.29
C ALA A 112 -8.01 5.62 4.01
N ILE A 113 -6.97 4.98 3.48
CA ILE A 113 -7.06 4.06 2.34
C ILE A 113 -6.28 2.80 2.67
N ALA A 114 -6.87 1.66 2.36
CA ALA A 114 -6.21 0.36 2.38
C ALA A 114 -6.49 -0.39 1.07
N ALA A 115 -5.65 -1.37 0.78
CA ALA A 115 -5.84 -2.30 -0.34
C ALA A 115 -5.96 -1.66 -1.73
N ALA A 116 -5.57 -0.39 -1.90
CA ALA A 116 -5.40 0.22 -3.22
C ALA A 116 -4.26 -0.48 -3.99
N PRO A 117 -4.13 -0.27 -5.31
CA PRO A 117 -3.04 -0.85 -6.09
C PRO A 117 -1.67 -0.64 -5.45
N THR A 118 -0.88 -1.71 -5.39
CA THR A 118 0.48 -1.64 -4.82
C THR A 118 1.46 -2.47 -5.67
N PRO A 119 2.68 -1.96 -5.98
CA PRO A 119 3.17 -0.61 -5.70
C PRO A 119 2.23 0.47 -6.20
N ALA A 120 2.12 1.57 -5.47
CA ALA A 120 1.30 2.69 -5.89
C ALA A 120 1.92 3.34 -7.15
N PRO A 121 1.12 3.68 -8.18
CA PRO A 121 1.60 4.36 -9.37
C PRO A 121 2.24 5.71 -9.04
N VAL A 122 3.32 6.04 -9.74
CA VAL A 122 4.05 7.30 -9.60
C VAL A 122 4.21 7.96 -10.97
N SER A 123 3.83 9.22 -11.10
CA SER A 123 4.05 10.00 -12.32
C SER A 123 5.51 10.42 -12.49
N GLY A 124 5.87 10.83 -13.70
CA GLY A 124 7.24 11.25 -14.02
C GLY A 124 7.76 12.46 -13.25
N ASN A 125 6.88 13.22 -12.60
CA ASN A 125 7.22 14.36 -11.73
C ASN A 125 7.15 14.03 -10.23
N GLY A 126 7.17 12.75 -9.85
CA GLY A 126 7.25 12.32 -8.46
C GLY A 126 5.93 12.28 -7.70
N VAL A 127 4.79 12.50 -8.33
CA VAL A 127 3.49 12.43 -7.66
C VAL A 127 3.04 10.96 -7.51
N ILE A 128 2.73 10.55 -6.28
CA ILE A 128 2.28 9.19 -5.94
C ILE A 128 0.75 9.15 -5.91
N TYR A 129 0.14 8.17 -6.59
CA TYR A 129 -1.32 8.04 -6.69
C TYR A 129 -1.85 6.86 -5.90
N LEU A 130 -2.84 7.10 -5.05
CA LEU A 130 -3.63 6.09 -4.36
C LEU A 130 -5.00 5.99 -5.05
N LEU A 131 -5.18 4.94 -5.83
CA LEU A 131 -6.33 4.79 -6.74
C LEU A 131 -7.41 3.91 -6.13
N GLY A 132 -8.49 4.49 -5.62
CA GLY A 132 -9.60 3.75 -5.02
C GLY A 132 -9.22 3.02 -3.72
N GLY A 133 -9.44 1.71 -3.66
CA GLY A 133 -9.17 0.91 -2.45
C GLY A 133 -10.33 0.94 -1.45
N ASP A 134 -10.08 0.43 -0.24
CA ASP A 134 -11.04 0.40 0.86
C ASP A 134 -10.81 1.60 1.81
N ASP A 135 -11.81 2.45 1.93
CA ASP A 135 -11.85 3.61 2.83
C ASP A 135 -12.67 3.33 4.10
N GLY A 136 -13.18 2.10 4.26
CA GLY A 136 -14.03 1.69 5.36
C GLY A 136 -15.51 2.05 5.21
N SER A 137 -15.91 2.76 4.18
CA SER A 137 -17.32 3.13 3.93
C SER A 137 -18.20 1.90 3.69
N GLY A 138 -17.59 0.81 3.22
CA GLY A 138 -18.24 -0.47 2.97
C GLY A 138 -18.66 -1.26 4.21
N LYS A 139 -18.14 -0.93 5.40
CA LYS A 139 -18.40 -1.68 6.67
C LYS A 139 -19.87 -1.77 7.07
N LYS A 140 -20.69 -0.83 6.65
CA LYS A 140 -22.14 -0.79 6.95
C LYS A 140 -22.99 -1.71 6.08
N TYR A 141 -22.40 -2.34 5.07
CA TYR A 141 -23.08 -3.23 4.13
C TYR A 141 -22.74 -4.69 4.38
N THR A 142 -23.65 -5.60 4.01
CA THR A 142 -23.31 -7.02 3.86
C THR A 142 -22.56 -7.24 2.55
N PRO A 143 -21.85 -8.37 2.36
CA PRO A 143 -21.19 -8.65 1.08
C PRO A 143 -22.13 -8.60 -0.14
N GLN A 144 -23.40 -8.96 0.06
CA GLN A 144 -24.42 -8.95 -0.99
C GLN A 144 -24.86 -7.53 -1.38
N THR A 145 -25.03 -6.65 -0.39
CA THR A 145 -25.53 -5.28 -0.58
C THR A 145 -24.42 -4.25 -0.74
N ASN A 146 -23.14 -4.65 -0.58
CA ASN A 146 -22.00 -3.76 -0.73
C ASN A 146 -21.92 -3.22 -2.18
N PRO A 147 -21.88 -1.89 -2.37
CA PRO A 147 -21.84 -1.27 -3.71
C PRO A 147 -20.50 -1.42 -4.41
N GLY A 148 -19.45 -1.81 -3.70
CA GLY A 148 -18.08 -1.85 -4.18
C GLY A 148 -17.15 -0.98 -3.34
N PHE A 149 -15.92 -0.82 -3.81
CA PHE A 149 -14.90 -0.02 -3.15
C PHE A 149 -14.99 1.47 -3.53
N ASN A 150 -14.24 2.29 -2.82
CA ASN A 150 -14.15 3.72 -3.05
C ASN A 150 -13.64 4.02 -4.48
N ASN A 151 -14.29 4.95 -5.16
CA ASN A 151 -13.87 5.40 -6.48
C ASN A 151 -13.07 6.72 -6.45
N GLN A 152 -12.92 7.34 -5.29
CA GLN A 152 -12.09 8.54 -5.14
C GLN A 152 -10.62 8.15 -5.03
N SER A 153 -9.75 9.02 -5.47
CA SER A 153 -8.31 8.83 -5.43
C SER A 153 -7.62 10.00 -4.73
N LEU A 154 -6.51 9.72 -4.09
CA LEU A 154 -5.62 10.73 -3.53
C LEU A 154 -4.31 10.73 -4.30
N CYS A 155 -3.63 11.86 -4.33
CA CYS A 155 -2.23 11.89 -4.69
C CYS A 155 -1.41 12.66 -3.66
N LEU A 156 -0.17 12.23 -3.51
CA LEU A 156 0.87 12.90 -2.71
C LEU A 156 1.87 13.53 -3.66
N ASP A 157 1.97 14.85 -3.63
CA ASP A 157 3.08 15.56 -4.27
C ASP A 157 4.32 15.43 -3.37
N THR A 158 5.37 14.78 -3.88
CA THR A 158 6.57 14.54 -3.08
C THR A 158 7.51 15.75 -3.04
N ALA A 159 7.28 16.78 -3.82
CA ALA A 159 8.10 18.00 -3.81
C ALA A 159 7.82 18.85 -2.57
N ASP A 160 6.57 18.88 -2.11
CA ASP A 160 6.16 19.68 -0.94
C ASP A 160 5.45 18.85 0.15
N MET A 161 5.29 17.55 -0.07
CA MET A 161 4.61 16.59 0.82
C MET A 161 3.15 16.94 1.10
N THR A 162 2.44 17.47 0.09
CA THR A 162 1.02 17.83 0.20
C THR A 162 0.11 16.78 -0.44
N TRP A 163 -1.06 16.59 0.17
CA TRP A 163 -2.11 15.70 -0.33
C TRP A 163 -3.12 16.46 -1.16
N HIS A 164 -3.50 15.89 -2.30
CA HIS A 164 -4.53 16.43 -3.18
C HIS A 164 -5.55 15.35 -3.54
N ASP A 165 -6.76 15.80 -3.89
CA ASP A 165 -7.77 14.96 -4.51
C ASP A 165 -7.37 14.73 -5.98
N ALA A 166 -7.23 13.47 -6.38
CA ALA A 166 -6.90 13.07 -7.74
C ALA A 166 -8.15 12.68 -8.56
N GLY A 167 -9.33 12.87 -7.97
CA GLY A 167 -10.61 12.61 -8.63
C GLY A 167 -11.02 11.14 -8.67
N PRO A 168 -12.14 10.85 -9.33
CA PRO A 168 -12.69 9.50 -9.37
C PRO A 168 -12.03 8.64 -10.46
N ILE A 169 -11.95 7.32 -10.17
CA ILE A 169 -11.56 6.30 -11.14
C ILE A 169 -12.77 5.51 -11.64
N ALA A 170 -12.70 5.09 -12.91
CA ALA A 170 -13.81 4.38 -13.55
C ALA A 170 -14.05 2.96 -13.02
N ALA A 171 -13.00 2.31 -12.50
CA ALA A 171 -13.04 0.90 -12.10
C ALA A 171 -12.41 0.69 -10.72
N PRO A 172 -13.09 1.14 -9.63
CA PRO A 172 -12.58 0.99 -8.27
C PRO A 172 -12.43 -0.49 -7.90
N ARG A 173 -11.28 -0.83 -7.34
CA ARG A 173 -10.93 -2.18 -6.92
C ARG A 173 -10.07 -2.15 -5.67
N ALA A 174 -9.99 -3.29 -5.03
CA ALA A 174 -9.09 -3.52 -3.91
C ALA A 174 -8.26 -4.79 -4.13
N VAL A 175 -7.16 -4.90 -3.39
CA VAL A 175 -6.27 -6.08 -3.34
C VAL A 175 -5.77 -6.47 -4.73
N LEU A 176 -5.06 -5.57 -5.39
CA LEU A 176 -4.54 -5.82 -6.73
C LEU A 176 -3.09 -5.33 -6.87
N PRO A 177 -2.26 -6.08 -7.63
CA PRO A 177 -0.95 -5.62 -8.02
C PRO A 177 -1.05 -4.55 -9.11
N CYS A 178 -0.10 -3.65 -9.11
CA CYS A 178 0.08 -2.64 -10.14
C CYS A 178 1.56 -2.59 -10.54
N CYS A 179 1.83 -2.42 -11.82
CA CYS A 179 3.19 -2.27 -12.32
C CYS A 179 3.24 -1.27 -13.49
N ALA A 180 4.38 -0.60 -13.64
CA ALA A 180 4.64 0.19 -14.82
C ALA A 180 4.77 -0.73 -16.04
N TRP A 181 4.15 -0.36 -17.15
CA TRP A 181 4.18 -1.08 -18.41
C TRP A 181 4.20 -0.08 -19.57
N GLN A 182 5.34 0.04 -20.24
CA GLN A 182 5.58 1.06 -21.29
C GLN A 182 5.36 2.48 -20.74
N ASP A 183 4.40 3.22 -21.27
CA ASP A 183 4.03 4.60 -20.93
C ASP A 183 2.82 4.71 -19.97
N HIS A 184 2.37 3.58 -19.40
CA HIS A 184 1.21 3.51 -18.52
C HIS A 184 1.45 2.52 -17.37
N PHE A 185 0.46 2.35 -16.51
CA PHE A 185 0.47 1.32 -15.46
C PHE A 185 -0.58 0.25 -15.77
N ALA A 186 -0.22 -1.00 -15.54
CA ALA A 186 -1.13 -2.14 -15.58
C ALA A 186 -1.57 -2.51 -14.17
N ALA A 187 -2.87 -2.48 -13.92
CA ALA A 187 -3.50 -2.99 -12.71
C ALA A 187 -4.23 -4.29 -13.04
N VAL A 188 -3.87 -5.37 -12.35
CA VAL A 188 -4.27 -6.72 -12.74
C VAL A 188 -5.24 -7.30 -11.72
N ASN A 189 -6.37 -7.86 -12.21
CA ASN A 189 -7.37 -8.52 -11.37
C ASN A 189 -8.03 -7.60 -10.34
N GLY A 190 -8.01 -8.02 -9.07
CA GLY A 190 -8.54 -7.29 -7.95
C GLY A 190 -9.95 -7.71 -7.56
N GLU A 191 -10.41 -7.11 -6.50
CA GLU A 191 -11.72 -7.34 -5.91
C GLU A 191 -12.65 -6.16 -6.20
N LEU A 192 -13.80 -6.43 -6.80
CA LEU A 192 -14.83 -5.41 -7.12
C LEU A 192 -15.62 -4.97 -5.88
N LYS A 193 -15.85 -5.93 -5.00
CA LYS A 193 -16.48 -5.78 -3.68
C LYS A 193 -16.14 -7.02 -2.85
N PRO A 194 -16.31 -7.00 -1.54
CA PRO A 194 -15.98 -8.14 -0.68
C PRO A 194 -16.48 -9.48 -1.22
N GLY A 195 -15.55 -10.40 -1.47
CA GLY A 195 -15.83 -11.75 -1.99
C GLY A 195 -16.10 -11.85 -3.50
N ARG A 196 -15.97 -10.74 -4.27
CA ARG A 196 -16.16 -10.77 -5.72
C ARG A 196 -14.92 -10.31 -6.47
N ARG A 197 -14.18 -11.23 -7.01
CA ARG A 197 -12.97 -11.00 -7.82
C ARG A 197 -13.29 -10.66 -9.28
N SER A 198 -12.39 -9.94 -9.95
CA SER A 198 -12.44 -9.65 -11.39
C SER A 198 -11.16 -10.16 -12.06
N PRO A 199 -11.25 -10.80 -13.22
CA PRO A 199 -10.07 -11.20 -14.01
C PRO A 199 -9.58 -10.08 -14.94
N GLU A 200 -10.20 -8.91 -14.94
CA GLU A 200 -9.87 -7.82 -15.86
C GLU A 200 -8.52 -7.19 -15.56
N VAL A 201 -7.86 -6.76 -16.62
CA VAL A 201 -6.62 -5.96 -16.55
C VAL A 201 -6.95 -4.55 -17.03
N TRP A 202 -6.51 -3.56 -16.29
CA TRP A 202 -6.74 -2.16 -16.59
C TRP A 202 -5.43 -1.45 -16.90
N SER A 203 -5.45 -0.65 -17.95
CA SER A 203 -4.41 0.33 -18.25
C SER A 203 -4.75 1.64 -17.55
N ILE A 204 -3.78 2.22 -16.87
CA ILE A 204 -3.92 3.47 -16.12
C ILE A 204 -2.89 4.45 -16.67
N SER A 205 -3.36 5.53 -17.26
CA SER A 205 -2.53 6.67 -17.62
C SER A 205 -2.63 7.73 -16.53
N LEU A 206 -1.50 8.20 -16.05
CA LEU A 206 -1.42 9.30 -15.09
C LEU A 206 -1.28 10.63 -15.85
N PRO A 207 -1.76 11.74 -15.28
CA PRO A 207 -1.56 13.06 -15.87
C PRO A 207 -0.11 13.50 -15.91
#